data_90ac155434c67c40977c6d6548728cdc
#
_entry.id   90ac155434c67c40977c6d6548728cdc
#
_cell.length_a   1.000
_cell.length_b   1.000
_cell.length_c   1.000
_cell.angle_alpha   90.00
_cell.angle_beta   90.00
_cell.angle_gamma   90.00
#
_symmetry.space_group_name_H-M   'P 1'
#
loop_
_entity.id
_entity.type
_entity.pdbx_description
1 polymer ?
#
loop_
_entity_poly.entity_id
_entity_poly.type
_entity_poly.pdbx_seq_one_letter_code
_entity_poly.pdbx_strand_id
1 'polypeptide(L)'
;MERIRWTLNGMPKSEDRYLSILSPDNVEQARAFHRSFPQYAATPLARLDAMAERLGLGSLFVKDESHRFGLNAFKVLGGSYAMARYIAGEMGRDVGEMTCAYLTGERFRREFGQATFFTATDGNHGRGVAWAAKRLGQRAVVFMPKGSAKARFDNIAAEGARVTIEEVNYDDCVRLAAAEAARTEHGVVVQDTAWAGYEEIPSWIMQGYGTMAREAAEQLRAEGIDRPTHVFLQAGVGSMAAAVAGYFANAFPEAPPRFVVMEAASAACLYEGARRGDGSPAVVGGDLATIMAGLACGEPNPIGWDILRNHADAFLACPDWVSARGMRMLAAPLRGDPAVISGESGAVGMGVLAALMEDPACAALKEALGLDGRSSVLLFSTEGDTDPERYRRIVWDGGYPAVGDR
;
A
#
# COMPACT_ATOMS: atom_id res chain seq x y z
N MET A 1 -0.11 17.70 -22.73
CA MET A 1 0.14 16.49 -21.91
C MET A 1 0.16 16.90 -20.45
N GLU A 2 -0.60 16.25 -19.62
CA GLU A 2 -0.48 16.42 -18.18
C GLU A 2 0.87 15.85 -17.72
N ARG A 3 1.67 16.67 -17.01
CA ARG A 3 3.03 16.32 -16.60
C ARG A 3 3.04 15.78 -15.18
N ILE A 4 4.03 14.97 -14.86
CA ILE A 4 4.35 14.64 -13.46
C ILE A 4 4.70 15.97 -12.76
N ARG A 5 3.97 16.28 -11.69
CA ARG A 5 4.31 17.39 -10.78
C ARG A 5 5.09 16.82 -9.62
N TRP A 6 6.07 17.53 -9.13
CA TRP A 6 6.90 17.07 -8.03
C TRP A 6 7.37 18.21 -7.13
N THR A 7 7.68 17.87 -5.91
CA THR A 7 8.37 18.74 -4.96
C THR A 7 9.36 17.94 -4.13
N LEU A 8 10.52 18.50 -3.85
CA LEU A 8 11.40 17.97 -2.82
C LEU A 8 10.85 18.27 -1.44
N ASN A 9 11.16 17.43 -0.48
CA ASN A 9 10.75 17.64 0.91
C ASN A 9 11.57 18.76 1.56
N GLY A 10 11.00 19.94 1.65
CA GLY A 10 11.56 21.07 2.38
C GLY A 10 10.82 21.39 3.69
N MET A 11 9.95 20.50 4.15
CA MET A 11 9.13 20.73 5.33
C MET A 11 9.97 20.70 6.63
N PRO A 12 9.58 21.49 7.65
CA PRO A 12 10.17 21.37 8.97
C PRO A 12 9.89 19.97 9.54
N LYS A 13 10.90 19.36 10.17
CA LYS A 13 10.73 18.07 10.84
C LYS A 13 9.77 18.20 12.02
N SER A 14 8.97 17.17 12.28
CA SER A 14 8.15 17.02 13.49
C SER A 14 8.91 16.21 14.56
N GLU A 15 8.22 15.91 15.66
CA GLU A 15 8.74 15.05 16.74
C GLU A 15 8.89 13.56 16.30
N ASP A 16 8.47 13.21 15.11
CA ASP A 16 8.53 11.85 14.56
C ASP A 16 7.87 10.79 15.48
N ARG A 17 6.70 11.15 15.99
CA ARG A 17 6.02 10.46 17.10
C ARG A 17 5.69 9.01 16.79
N TYR A 18 5.45 8.69 15.51
CA TYR A 18 4.96 7.40 15.10
C TYR A 18 6.01 6.49 14.46
N LEU A 19 7.26 6.95 14.29
CA LEU A 19 8.29 6.13 13.65
C LEU A 19 8.51 4.79 14.39
N SER A 20 8.49 4.81 15.71
CA SER A 20 8.74 3.63 16.56
C SER A 20 7.72 2.51 16.41
N ILE A 21 6.49 2.80 15.91
CA ILE A 21 5.50 1.74 15.65
C ILE A 21 5.96 0.76 14.56
N LEU A 22 6.89 1.21 13.71
CA LEU A 22 7.46 0.45 12.59
C LEU A 22 8.90 -0.02 12.87
N SER A 23 9.25 -0.17 14.14
CA SER A 23 10.51 -0.80 14.53
C SER A 23 10.64 -2.20 13.93
N PRO A 24 11.86 -2.70 13.66
CA PRO A 24 12.08 -4.07 13.18
C PRO A 24 11.40 -5.14 14.03
N ASP A 25 11.33 -4.95 15.35
CA ASP A 25 10.69 -5.89 16.29
C ASP A 25 9.17 -5.91 16.13
N ASN A 26 8.52 -4.74 16.05
CA ASN A 26 7.07 -4.65 15.83
C ASN A 26 6.67 -5.25 14.48
N VAL A 27 7.47 -5.02 13.44
CA VAL A 27 7.24 -5.58 12.11
C VAL A 27 7.48 -7.10 12.10
N GLU A 28 8.51 -7.59 12.80
CA GLU A 28 8.75 -9.03 12.92
C GLU A 28 7.62 -9.72 13.68
N GLN A 29 7.04 -9.09 14.69
CA GLN A 29 5.86 -9.61 15.39
C GLN A 29 4.66 -9.76 14.45
N ALA A 30 4.41 -8.75 13.59
CA ALA A 30 3.36 -8.83 12.56
C ALA A 30 3.66 -9.94 11.54
N ARG A 31 4.89 -10.05 11.10
CA ARG A 31 5.32 -11.10 10.17
C ARG A 31 5.21 -12.49 10.79
N ALA A 32 5.59 -12.66 12.06
CA ALA A 32 5.45 -13.93 12.77
C ALA A 32 3.98 -14.38 12.81
N PHE A 33 3.05 -13.45 13.04
CA PHE A 33 1.62 -13.72 12.91
C PHE A 33 1.25 -14.19 11.49
N HIS A 34 1.67 -13.47 10.44
CA HIS A 34 1.38 -13.87 9.05
C HIS A 34 1.97 -15.23 8.71
N ARG A 35 3.18 -15.54 9.19
CA ARG A 35 3.83 -16.84 9.00
C ARG A 35 3.10 -18.00 9.67
N SER A 36 2.23 -17.73 10.61
CA SER A 36 1.40 -18.75 11.26
C SER A 36 0.28 -19.29 10.35
N PHE A 37 -0.04 -18.60 9.26
CA PHE A 37 -1.03 -19.07 8.29
C PHE A 37 -0.44 -20.11 7.35
N PRO A 38 -1.13 -21.25 7.11
CA PRO A 38 -0.66 -22.28 6.17
C PRO A 38 -0.45 -21.77 4.73
N GLN A 39 -1.16 -20.69 4.35
CA GLN A 39 -1.07 -20.07 3.03
C GLN A 39 0.06 -19.05 2.91
N TYR A 40 0.79 -18.78 3.99
CA TYR A 40 1.86 -17.79 3.95
C TYR A 40 3.01 -18.27 3.08
N ALA A 41 3.44 -17.38 2.19
CA ALA A 41 4.72 -17.44 1.51
C ALA A 41 5.27 -16.01 1.39
N ALA A 42 6.57 -15.83 1.49
CA ALA A 42 7.16 -14.57 1.08
C ALA A 42 6.87 -14.35 -0.40
N THR A 43 6.33 -13.19 -0.74
CA THR A 43 6.02 -12.87 -2.14
C THR A 43 7.29 -12.67 -2.94
N PRO A 44 7.26 -12.86 -4.29
CA PRO A 44 8.47 -12.72 -5.11
C PRO A 44 9.11 -11.34 -5.01
N LEU A 45 10.43 -11.29 -5.10
CA LEU A 45 11.20 -10.10 -5.42
C LEU A 45 11.74 -10.28 -6.84
N ALA A 46 11.08 -9.68 -7.82
CA ALA A 46 11.50 -9.75 -9.22
C ALA A 46 12.70 -8.83 -9.44
N ARG A 47 13.81 -9.39 -9.96
CA ARG A 47 15.00 -8.64 -10.36
C ARG A 47 14.91 -8.35 -11.87
N LEU A 48 15.05 -7.08 -12.25
CA LEU A 48 14.89 -6.59 -13.61
C LEU A 48 16.23 -6.05 -14.13
N ASP A 49 17.16 -6.96 -14.45
CA ASP A 49 18.54 -6.59 -14.84
C ASP A 49 18.60 -5.86 -16.19
N ALA A 50 17.86 -6.34 -17.19
CA ALA A 50 17.84 -5.70 -18.51
C ALA A 50 17.17 -4.32 -18.46
N MET A 51 16.16 -4.15 -17.61
CA MET A 51 15.54 -2.84 -17.40
C MET A 51 16.46 -1.90 -16.61
N ALA A 52 17.18 -2.39 -15.62
CA ALA A 52 18.17 -1.60 -14.88
C ALA A 52 19.27 -1.07 -15.84
N GLU A 53 19.82 -1.94 -16.68
CA GLU A 53 20.80 -1.56 -17.71
C GLU A 53 20.24 -0.50 -18.67
N ARG A 54 19.03 -0.74 -19.21
CA ARG A 54 18.35 0.20 -20.10
C ARG A 54 18.16 1.59 -19.49
N LEU A 55 17.82 1.63 -18.21
CA LEU A 55 17.59 2.88 -17.48
C LEU A 55 18.89 3.48 -16.90
N GLY A 56 20.05 2.81 -17.04
CA GLY A 56 21.32 3.27 -16.50
C GLY A 56 21.37 3.25 -14.97
N LEU A 57 20.77 2.23 -14.35
CA LEU A 57 20.74 1.98 -12.90
C LEU A 57 21.68 0.82 -12.53
N GLY A 58 22.13 0.76 -11.29
CA GLY A 58 22.92 -0.34 -10.77
C GLY A 58 22.12 -1.64 -10.61
N SER A 59 20.91 -1.54 -10.10
CA SER A 59 19.96 -2.66 -9.98
C SER A 59 18.53 -2.17 -9.80
N LEU A 60 17.55 -2.99 -10.23
CA LEU A 60 16.14 -2.70 -10.12
C LEU A 60 15.39 -3.94 -9.63
N PHE A 61 14.60 -3.77 -8.58
CA PHE A 61 13.81 -4.83 -7.97
C PHE A 61 12.34 -4.41 -7.82
N VAL A 62 11.45 -5.37 -8.00
CA VAL A 62 10.00 -5.20 -7.78
C VAL A 62 9.52 -6.24 -6.78
N LYS A 63 9.08 -5.81 -5.61
CA LYS A 63 8.38 -6.67 -4.64
C LYS A 63 6.96 -6.89 -5.12
N ASP A 64 6.61 -8.12 -5.51
CA ASP A 64 5.35 -8.45 -6.16
C ASP A 64 4.31 -9.00 -5.19
N GLU A 65 3.48 -8.11 -4.66
CA GLU A 65 2.42 -8.44 -3.72
C GLU A 65 1.15 -9.04 -4.37
N SER A 66 1.11 -9.22 -5.68
CA SER A 66 0.01 -9.92 -6.36
C SER A 66 -0.11 -11.38 -5.90
N HIS A 67 0.97 -11.96 -5.39
CA HIS A 67 0.99 -13.32 -4.85
C HIS A 67 0.52 -13.45 -3.40
N ARG A 68 0.21 -12.33 -2.71
CA ARG A 68 -0.08 -12.35 -1.26
C ARG A 68 -1.36 -13.13 -0.94
N PHE A 69 -1.22 -14.26 -0.26
CA PHE A 69 -2.31 -15.15 0.17
C PHE A 69 -3.29 -15.58 -0.94
N GLY A 70 -2.91 -15.42 -2.22
CA GLY A 70 -3.81 -15.66 -3.35
C GLY A 70 -4.88 -14.58 -3.54
N LEU A 71 -4.74 -13.42 -2.91
CA LEU A 71 -5.71 -12.33 -2.98
C LEU A 71 -5.38 -11.26 -4.02
N ASN A 72 -4.29 -11.43 -4.74
CA ASN A 72 -3.87 -10.51 -5.79
C ASN A 72 -3.61 -9.06 -5.30
N ALA A 73 -3.38 -8.87 -3.98
CA ALA A 73 -3.08 -7.57 -3.37
C ALA A 73 -2.58 -7.70 -1.92
N PHE A 74 -1.81 -6.71 -1.45
CA PHE A 74 -1.14 -6.69 -0.14
C PHE A 74 -2.04 -6.38 1.07
N LYS A 75 -3.20 -5.77 0.87
CA LYS A 75 -4.03 -5.14 1.93
C LYS A 75 -4.43 -6.09 3.07
N VAL A 76 -4.49 -7.38 2.80
CA VAL A 76 -4.76 -8.42 3.81
C VAL A 76 -3.74 -8.42 4.96
N LEU A 77 -2.50 -8.02 4.73
CA LEU A 77 -1.46 -7.95 5.76
C LEU A 77 -1.87 -7.02 6.91
N GLY A 78 -2.38 -5.84 6.58
CA GLY A 78 -2.82 -4.88 7.59
C GLY A 78 -4.07 -5.35 8.33
N GLY A 79 -5.13 -5.70 7.58
CA GLY A 79 -6.41 -6.08 8.15
C GLY A 79 -6.31 -7.32 9.06
N SER A 80 -5.59 -8.35 8.63
CA SER A 80 -5.45 -9.58 9.42
C SER A 80 -4.66 -9.36 10.73
N TYR A 81 -3.58 -8.59 10.69
CA TYR A 81 -2.80 -8.31 11.89
C TYR A 81 -3.56 -7.39 12.87
N ALA A 82 -4.24 -6.38 12.37
CA ALA A 82 -5.07 -5.51 13.21
C ALA A 82 -6.19 -6.30 13.93
N MET A 83 -6.83 -7.26 13.26
CA MET A 83 -7.80 -8.15 13.90
C MET A 83 -7.16 -8.98 15.02
N ALA A 84 -5.97 -9.55 14.78
CA ALA A 84 -5.26 -10.34 15.78
C ALA A 84 -4.87 -9.49 16.99
N ARG A 85 -4.41 -8.26 16.78
CA ARG A 85 -4.08 -7.30 17.85
C ARG A 85 -5.31 -6.93 18.67
N TYR A 86 -6.43 -6.63 17.99
CA TYR A 86 -7.70 -6.36 18.68
C TYR A 86 -8.13 -7.54 19.55
N ILE A 87 -8.16 -8.75 18.99
CA ILE A 87 -8.54 -9.97 19.73
C ILE A 87 -7.60 -10.21 20.92
N ALA A 88 -6.30 -10.03 20.72
CA ALA A 88 -5.31 -10.16 21.80
C ALA A 88 -5.59 -9.19 22.95
N GLY A 89 -5.85 -7.92 22.63
CA GLY A 89 -6.21 -6.88 23.61
C GLY A 89 -7.47 -7.22 24.40
N GLU A 90 -8.55 -7.62 23.73
CA GLU A 90 -9.81 -8.02 24.36
C GLU A 90 -9.64 -9.24 25.29
N MET A 91 -8.74 -10.15 24.94
CA MET A 91 -8.45 -11.34 25.74
C MET A 91 -7.37 -11.11 26.82
N GLY A 92 -6.75 -9.94 26.88
CA GLY A 92 -5.63 -9.65 27.78
C GLY A 92 -4.41 -10.55 27.55
N ARG A 93 -4.15 -10.92 26.27
CA ARG A 93 -3.07 -11.81 25.85
C ARG A 93 -2.04 -11.11 24.98
N ASP A 94 -0.85 -11.72 24.89
CA ASP A 94 0.16 -11.28 23.93
C ASP A 94 -0.23 -11.66 22.50
N VAL A 95 0.02 -10.76 21.54
CA VAL A 95 -0.30 -11.02 20.12
C VAL A 95 0.53 -12.19 19.55
N GLY A 96 1.70 -12.48 20.10
CA GLY A 96 2.51 -13.64 19.73
C GLY A 96 1.81 -14.98 19.99
N GLU A 97 0.81 -15.00 20.89
CA GLU A 97 -0.04 -16.17 21.12
C GLU A 97 -1.15 -16.33 20.07
N MET A 98 -1.47 -15.26 19.33
CA MET A 98 -2.57 -15.20 18.35
C MET A 98 -2.18 -15.86 17.02
N THR A 99 -1.68 -17.09 17.04
CA THR A 99 -1.39 -17.84 15.82
C THR A 99 -2.68 -18.23 15.07
N CYS A 100 -2.59 -18.44 13.77
CA CYS A 100 -3.72 -18.94 12.98
C CYS A 100 -4.30 -20.23 13.59
N ALA A 101 -3.45 -21.15 14.04
CA ALA A 101 -3.89 -22.39 14.68
C ALA A 101 -4.69 -22.15 15.98
N TYR A 102 -4.26 -21.19 16.80
CA TYR A 102 -5.00 -20.83 18.02
C TYR A 102 -6.35 -20.18 17.66
N LEU A 103 -6.33 -19.16 16.80
CA LEU A 103 -7.51 -18.38 16.44
C LEU A 103 -8.58 -19.17 15.65
N THR A 104 -8.22 -20.32 15.07
CA THR A 104 -9.16 -21.23 14.40
C THR A 104 -9.59 -22.39 15.29
N GLY A 105 -9.00 -22.53 16.49
CA GLY A 105 -9.24 -23.64 17.41
C GLY A 105 -10.57 -23.52 18.18
N GLU A 106 -11.05 -24.67 18.69
CA GLU A 106 -12.28 -24.71 19.50
C GLU A 106 -12.14 -23.96 20.83
N ARG A 107 -10.95 -23.95 21.42
CA ARG A 107 -10.66 -23.24 22.66
C ARG A 107 -10.92 -21.73 22.48
N PHE A 108 -10.36 -21.14 21.42
CA PHE A 108 -10.56 -19.73 21.10
C PHE A 108 -12.05 -19.40 20.89
N ARG A 109 -12.79 -20.24 20.14
CA ARG A 109 -14.22 -20.04 19.91
C ARG A 109 -15.04 -20.02 21.21
N ARG A 110 -14.65 -20.82 22.19
CA ARG A 110 -15.33 -20.84 23.49
C ARG A 110 -14.95 -19.64 24.38
N GLU A 111 -13.70 -19.20 24.32
CA GLU A 111 -13.17 -18.13 25.18
C GLU A 111 -13.53 -16.74 24.66
N PHE A 112 -13.42 -16.50 23.36
CA PHE A 112 -13.63 -15.19 22.75
C PHE A 112 -15.01 -15.05 22.10
N GLY A 113 -15.53 -16.10 21.49
CA GLY A 113 -16.77 -16.03 20.71
C GLY A 113 -16.54 -15.44 19.32
N GLN A 114 -17.34 -14.45 18.93
CA GLN A 114 -17.33 -13.88 17.58
C GLN A 114 -17.49 -12.36 17.61
N ALA A 115 -16.55 -11.66 16.97
CA ALA A 115 -16.62 -10.24 16.67
C ALA A 115 -17.09 -10.00 15.22
N THR A 116 -17.57 -8.79 14.95
CA THR A 116 -17.92 -8.34 13.60
C THR A 116 -17.04 -7.16 13.20
N PHE A 117 -16.24 -7.33 12.16
CA PHE A 117 -15.33 -6.32 11.66
C PHE A 117 -15.98 -5.53 10.52
N PHE A 118 -15.99 -4.22 10.66
CA PHE A 118 -16.62 -3.29 9.73
C PHE A 118 -15.56 -2.49 8.99
N THR A 119 -15.75 -2.28 7.69
CA THR A 119 -14.88 -1.40 6.90
C THR A 119 -15.61 -0.78 5.73
N ALA A 120 -15.08 0.34 5.25
CA ALA A 120 -15.43 0.93 3.96
C ALA A 120 -14.26 0.74 2.98
N THR A 121 -14.56 0.48 1.71
CA THR A 121 -13.54 0.19 0.71
C THR A 121 -14.05 0.34 -0.72
N ASP A 122 -13.14 0.59 -1.64
CA ASP A 122 -13.36 0.44 -3.08
C ASP A 122 -12.95 -0.95 -3.62
N GLY A 123 -12.33 -1.82 -2.78
CA GLY A 123 -11.95 -3.17 -3.21
C GLY A 123 -10.97 -3.92 -2.29
N ASN A 124 -9.68 -3.72 -2.48
CA ASN A 124 -8.63 -4.58 -1.90
C ASN A 124 -8.59 -4.63 -0.38
N HIS A 125 -8.85 -3.49 0.30
CA HIS A 125 -8.87 -3.46 1.76
C HIS A 125 -10.04 -4.29 2.30
N GLY A 126 -11.25 -4.07 1.79
CA GLY A 126 -12.42 -4.85 2.19
C GLY A 126 -12.27 -6.34 1.90
N ARG A 127 -11.68 -6.72 0.76
CA ARG A 127 -11.38 -8.12 0.47
C ARG A 127 -10.41 -8.72 1.49
N GLY A 128 -9.35 -7.98 1.85
CA GLY A 128 -8.40 -8.40 2.87
C GLY A 128 -9.04 -8.59 4.25
N VAL A 129 -9.92 -7.66 4.67
CA VAL A 129 -10.70 -7.74 5.91
C VAL A 129 -11.66 -8.93 5.87
N ALA A 130 -12.40 -9.12 4.79
CA ALA A 130 -13.34 -10.24 4.61
C ALA A 130 -12.63 -11.60 4.67
N TRP A 131 -11.51 -11.74 3.95
CA TRP A 131 -10.69 -12.96 3.95
C TRP A 131 -10.16 -13.28 5.36
N ALA A 132 -9.60 -12.27 6.04
CA ALA A 132 -9.07 -12.45 7.37
C ALA A 132 -10.17 -12.86 8.37
N ALA A 133 -11.30 -12.17 8.37
CA ALA A 133 -12.43 -12.49 9.22
C ALA A 133 -12.90 -13.95 9.00
N LYS A 134 -13.10 -14.37 7.75
CA LYS A 134 -13.47 -15.74 7.40
C LYS A 134 -12.46 -16.77 7.95
N ARG A 135 -11.16 -16.52 7.76
CA ARG A 135 -10.10 -17.44 8.22
C ARG A 135 -10.02 -17.52 9.74
N LEU A 136 -10.30 -16.42 10.43
CA LEU A 136 -10.27 -16.35 11.91
C LEU A 136 -11.62 -16.72 12.54
N GLY A 137 -12.62 -17.19 11.75
CA GLY A 137 -13.95 -17.55 12.27
C GLY A 137 -14.78 -16.37 12.76
N GLN A 138 -14.45 -15.16 12.28
CA GLN A 138 -15.11 -13.90 12.61
C GLN A 138 -16.06 -13.46 11.49
N ARG A 139 -16.82 -12.38 11.70
CA ARG A 139 -17.70 -11.79 10.70
C ARG A 139 -17.08 -10.54 10.08
N ALA A 140 -17.42 -10.26 8.83
CA ALA A 140 -17.07 -9.01 8.17
C ALA A 140 -18.29 -8.35 7.52
N VAL A 141 -18.37 -7.03 7.64
CA VAL A 141 -19.36 -6.18 6.97
C VAL A 141 -18.60 -5.09 6.22
N VAL A 142 -18.87 -4.98 4.92
CA VAL A 142 -18.11 -4.10 4.04
C VAL A 142 -19.07 -3.18 3.30
N PHE A 143 -18.85 -1.87 3.45
CA PHE A 143 -19.57 -0.83 2.71
C PHE A 143 -18.72 -0.34 1.55
N MET A 144 -19.30 -0.32 0.36
CA MET A 144 -18.64 0.18 -0.84
C MET A 144 -19.34 1.45 -1.32
N PRO A 145 -18.61 2.46 -1.79
CA PRO A 145 -19.21 3.69 -2.29
C PRO A 145 -19.88 3.47 -3.64
N LYS A 146 -20.77 4.40 -3.99
CA LYS A 146 -21.40 4.47 -5.31
C LYS A 146 -20.36 4.41 -6.43
N GLY A 147 -20.68 3.62 -7.47
CA GLY A 147 -19.80 3.46 -8.63
C GLY A 147 -18.70 2.42 -8.47
N SER A 148 -18.64 1.72 -7.35
CA SER A 148 -17.71 0.59 -7.15
C SER A 148 -17.93 -0.49 -8.21
N ALA A 149 -16.82 -1.03 -8.75
CA ALA A 149 -16.88 -2.04 -9.78
C ALA A 149 -17.49 -3.35 -9.27
N LYS A 150 -18.39 -3.96 -10.08
CA LYS A 150 -19.06 -5.22 -9.74
C LYS A 150 -18.05 -6.34 -9.44
N ALA A 151 -16.97 -6.44 -10.20
CA ALA A 151 -15.92 -7.45 -9.96
C ALA A 151 -15.32 -7.35 -8.56
N ARG A 152 -15.10 -6.14 -8.04
CA ARG A 152 -14.59 -5.91 -6.68
C ARG A 152 -15.61 -6.29 -5.61
N PHE A 153 -16.89 -5.96 -5.84
CA PHE A 153 -18.00 -6.41 -4.98
C PHE A 153 -18.04 -7.94 -4.92
N ASP A 154 -18.04 -8.61 -6.07
CA ASP A 154 -18.10 -10.07 -6.18
C ASP A 154 -16.90 -10.73 -5.48
N ASN A 155 -15.70 -10.17 -5.60
CA ASN A 155 -14.51 -10.65 -4.92
C ASN A 155 -14.61 -10.57 -3.39
N ILE A 156 -15.21 -9.52 -2.85
CA ILE A 156 -15.44 -9.36 -1.40
C ILE A 156 -16.52 -10.34 -0.92
N ALA A 157 -17.63 -10.43 -1.67
CA ALA A 157 -18.73 -11.34 -1.34
C ALA A 157 -18.29 -12.81 -1.34
N ALA A 158 -17.41 -13.21 -2.26
CA ALA A 158 -16.83 -14.56 -2.33
C ALA A 158 -16.01 -14.94 -1.07
N GLU A 159 -15.47 -13.95 -0.37
CA GLU A 159 -14.81 -14.18 0.93
C GLU A 159 -15.83 -14.35 2.08
N GLY A 160 -17.13 -14.25 1.82
CA GLY A 160 -18.20 -14.52 2.81
C GLY A 160 -18.56 -13.31 3.69
N ALA A 161 -18.14 -12.11 3.36
CA ALA A 161 -18.57 -10.90 4.02
C ALA A 161 -19.99 -10.50 3.61
N ARG A 162 -20.71 -9.82 4.50
CA ARG A 162 -21.86 -9.00 4.10
C ARG A 162 -21.32 -7.74 3.43
N VAL A 163 -21.56 -7.56 2.16
CA VAL A 163 -21.09 -6.41 1.39
C VAL A 163 -22.26 -5.70 0.72
N THR A 164 -22.24 -4.37 0.71
CA THR A 164 -23.25 -3.52 0.08
C THR A 164 -22.58 -2.40 -0.69
N ILE A 165 -23.21 -1.95 -1.79
CA ILE A 165 -22.84 -0.71 -2.48
C ILE A 165 -23.86 0.33 -2.07
N GLU A 166 -23.39 1.40 -1.46
CA GLU A 166 -24.21 2.48 -0.93
C GLU A 166 -24.28 3.65 -1.93
N GLU A 167 -25.43 4.35 -2.00
CA GLU A 167 -25.62 5.53 -2.87
C GLU A 167 -24.95 6.80 -2.30
N VAL A 168 -23.74 6.65 -1.71
CA VAL A 168 -22.98 7.72 -1.07
C VAL A 168 -21.50 7.64 -1.48
N ASN A 169 -20.72 8.67 -1.14
CA ASN A 169 -19.27 8.69 -1.36
C ASN A 169 -18.51 7.82 -0.36
N TYR A 170 -17.20 7.73 -0.53
CA TYR A 170 -16.32 6.91 0.31
C TYR A 170 -16.34 7.35 1.79
N ASP A 171 -16.27 8.66 2.06
CA ASP A 171 -16.21 9.18 3.44
C ASP A 171 -17.51 8.91 4.19
N ASP A 172 -18.65 8.97 3.50
CA ASP A 172 -19.95 8.58 4.07
C ASP A 172 -20.00 7.07 4.35
N CYS A 173 -19.41 6.23 3.49
CA CYS A 173 -19.28 4.80 3.76
C CYS A 173 -18.43 4.53 5.02
N VAL A 174 -17.35 5.28 5.25
CA VAL A 174 -16.55 5.19 6.50
C VAL A 174 -17.41 5.54 7.71
N ARG A 175 -18.21 6.61 7.63
CA ARG A 175 -19.14 7.00 8.69
C ARG A 175 -20.21 5.93 8.94
N LEU A 176 -20.75 5.32 7.89
CA LEU A 176 -21.69 4.19 8.01
C LEU A 176 -21.05 3.00 8.71
N ALA A 177 -19.85 2.61 8.32
CA ALA A 177 -19.11 1.52 8.96
C ALA A 177 -18.90 1.78 10.45
N ALA A 178 -18.50 2.99 10.83
CA ALA A 178 -18.33 3.39 12.22
C ALA A 178 -19.63 3.38 13.02
N ALA A 179 -20.72 3.89 12.44
CA ALA A 179 -22.03 3.92 13.08
C ALA A 179 -22.64 2.52 13.29
N GLU A 180 -22.46 1.62 12.32
CA GLU A 180 -22.92 0.23 12.44
C GLU A 180 -22.08 -0.56 13.43
N ALA A 181 -20.77 -0.37 13.44
CA ALA A 181 -19.89 -0.99 14.42
C ALA A 181 -20.26 -0.62 15.84
N ALA A 182 -20.53 0.68 16.10
CA ALA A 182 -20.91 1.17 17.43
C ALA A 182 -22.25 0.62 17.95
N ARG A 183 -23.14 0.15 17.06
CA ARG A 183 -24.44 -0.44 17.40
C ARG A 183 -24.42 -1.96 17.48
N THR A 184 -23.33 -2.58 17.05
CA THR A 184 -23.18 -4.03 16.98
C THR A 184 -22.38 -4.51 18.18
N GLU A 185 -22.91 -5.49 18.90
CA GLU A 185 -22.17 -6.15 19.98
C GLU A 185 -20.87 -6.75 19.42
N HIS A 186 -19.74 -6.43 20.03
CA HIS A 186 -18.40 -6.75 19.53
C HIS A 186 -18.14 -6.27 18.08
N GLY A 187 -18.75 -5.12 17.71
CA GLY A 187 -18.50 -4.47 16.43
C GLY A 187 -17.23 -3.63 16.45
N VAL A 188 -16.37 -3.80 15.45
CA VAL A 188 -15.04 -3.16 15.37
C VAL A 188 -14.81 -2.59 13.99
N VAL A 189 -14.44 -1.31 13.92
CA VAL A 189 -13.98 -0.71 12.65
C VAL A 189 -12.55 -1.15 12.37
N VAL A 190 -12.27 -1.59 11.14
CA VAL A 190 -10.93 -1.87 10.63
C VAL A 190 -10.70 -1.06 9.36
N GLN A 191 -10.25 0.18 9.53
CA GLN A 191 -10.03 1.14 8.46
C GLN A 191 -8.54 1.53 8.41
N ASP A 192 -7.96 1.65 7.21
CA ASP A 192 -6.54 1.89 7.00
C ASP A 192 -6.15 3.39 6.96
N THR A 193 -7.01 4.24 7.49
CA THR A 193 -6.71 5.65 7.79
C THR A 193 -7.04 5.95 9.25
N ALA A 194 -6.42 6.97 9.82
CA ALA A 194 -6.60 7.36 11.22
C ALA A 194 -7.32 8.70 11.34
N TRP A 195 -7.94 8.89 12.51
CA TRP A 195 -8.49 10.18 12.95
C TRP A 195 -8.39 10.26 14.47
N ALA A 196 -8.68 11.43 15.04
CA ALA A 196 -8.61 11.64 16.49
C ALA A 196 -9.46 10.61 17.26
N GLY A 197 -8.80 9.81 18.12
CA GLY A 197 -9.41 8.72 18.88
C GLY A 197 -9.50 7.38 18.14
N TYR A 198 -9.04 7.31 16.88
CA TYR A 198 -8.93 6.08 16.12
C TYR A 198 -7.53 5.99 15.49
N GLU A 199 -6.53 5.73 16.28
CA GLU A 199 -5.11 5.69 15.88
C GLU A 199 -4.48 4.32 16.08
N GLU A 200 -5.01 3.53 17.00
CA GLU A 200 -4.43 2.25 17.40
C GLU A 200 -4.55 1.19 16.29
N ILE A 201 -5.77 0.96 15.79
CA ILE A 201 -6.02 0.00 14.71
C ILE A 201 -5.28 0.38 13.41
N PRO A 202 -5.29 1.64 12.94
CA PRO A 202 -4.45 2.07 11.82
C PRO A 202 -2.94 1.81 12.05
N SER A 203 -2.45 2.02 13.26
CA SER A 203 -1.04 1.70 13.61
C SER A 203 -0.75 0.21 13.45
N TRP A 204 -1.63 -0.66 13.91
CA TRP A 204 -1.49 -2.11 13.72
C TRP A 204 -1.58 -2.52 12.24
N ILE A 205 -2.45 -1.87 11.46
CA ILE A 205 -2.52 -2.08 10.01
C ILE A 205 -1.17 -1.74 9.36
N MET A 206 -0.57 -0.61 9.74
CA MET A 206 0.73 -0.20 9.23
C MET A 206 1.85 -1.17 9.63
N GLN A 207 1.85 -1.68 10.86
CA GLN A 207 2.75 -2.76 11.28
C GLN A 207 2.60 -4.01 10.41
N GLY A 208 1.35 -4.40 10.11
CA GLY A 208 1.05 -5.50 9.19
C GLY A 208 1.65 -5.28 7.80
N TYR A 209 1.51 -4.08 7.24
CA TYR A 209 2.13 -3.71 5.95
C TYR A 209 3.66 -3.77 5.99
N GLY A 210 4.28 -3.55 7.13
CA GLY A 210 5.72 -3.71 7.33
C GLY A 210 6.26 -5.10 6.95
N THR A 211 5.41 -6.13 6.98
CA THR A 211 5.79 -7.51 6.58
C THR A 211 6.42 -7.54 5.19
N MET A 212 5.84 -6.87 4.18
CA MET A 212 6.40 -6.86 2.82
C MET A 212 7.74 -6.12 2.75
N ALA A 213 7.93 -5.07 3.55
CA ALA A 213 9.21 -4.35 3.63
C ALA A 213 10.31 -5.22 4.26
N ARG A 214 9.98 -5.94 5.32
CA ARG A 214 10.88 -6.89 5.99
C ARG A 214 11.30 -8.02 5.06
N GLU A 215 10.33 -8.62 4.34
CA GLU A 215 10.61 -9.65 3.33
C GLU A 215 11.52 -9.11 2.23
N ALA A 216 11.22 -7.92 1.68
CA ALA A 216 12.03 -7.30 0.64
C ALA A 216 13.47 -7.05 1.11
N ALA A 217 13.67 -6.56 2.33
CA ALA A 217 15.01 -6.34 2.90
C ALA A 217 15.82 -7.64 3.01
N GLU A 218 15.20 -8.76 3.40
CA GLU A 218 15.86 -10.06 3.47
C GLU A 218 16.18 -10.62 2.08
N GLN A 219 15.25 -10.48 1.14
CA GLN A 219 15.45 -10.93 -0.24
C GLN A 219 16.54 -10.11 -0.95
N LEU A 220 16.60 -8.79 -0.74
CA LEU A 220 17.68 -7.95 -1.26
C LEU A 220 19.04 -8.38 -0.73
N ARG A 221 19.15 -8.71 0.57
CA ARG A 221 20.42 -9.23 1.13
C ARG A 221 20.83 -10.56 0.49
N ALA A 222 19.87 -11.43 0.18
CA ALA A 222 20.15 -12.68 -0.53
C ALA A 222 20.66 -12.43 -1.96
N GLU A 223 20.29 -11.30 -2.58
CA GLU A 223 20.80 -10.84 -3.87
C GLU A 223 22.11 -10.03 -3.76
N GLY A 224 22.71 -9.94 -2.57
CA GLY A 224 23.97 -9.20 -2.33
C GLY A 224 23.78 -7.68 -2.17
N ILE A 225 22.56 -7.22 -1.97
CA ILE A 225 22.22 -5.80 -1.74
C ILE A 225 21.89 -5.60 -0.26
N ASP A 226 22.80 -5.06 0.50
CA ASP A 226 22.61 -4.84 1.95
C ASP A 226 21.40 -3.95 2.24
N ARG A 227 21.19 -2.89 1.44
CA ARG A 227 20.03 -2.01 1.45
C ARG A 227 19.77 -1.40 0.08
N PRO A 228 18.54 -1.08 -0.28
CA PRO A 228 18.24 -0.28 -1.48
C PRO A 228 18.75 1.16 -1.26
N THR A 229 19.14 1.84 -2.32
CA THR A 229 19.46 3.28 -2.25
C THR A 229 18.21 4.13 -2.39
N HIS A 230 17.21 3.65 -3.12
CA HIS A 230 15.97 4.34 -3.40
C HIS A 230 14.79 3.37 -3.26
N VAL A 231 13.72 3.85 -2.65
CA VAL A 231 12.45 3.12 -2.54
C VAL A 231 11.33 4.01 -3.06
N PHE A 232 10.61 3.54 -4.06
CA PHE A 232 9.49 4.25 -4.66
C PHE A 232 8.18 3.71 -4.08
N LEU A 233 7.35 4.60 -3.55
CA LEU A 233 6.20 4.27 -2.72
C LEU A 233 4.95 4.99 -3.22
N GLN A 234 4.00 4.26 -3.78
CA GLN A 234 2.70 4.81 -4.11
C GLN A 234 1.86 5.01 -2.84
N ALA A 235 1.05 6.06 -2.85
CA ALA A 235 0.24 6.46 -1.72
C ALA A 235 -1.17 6.90 -2.13
N GLY A 236 -2.17 6.39 -1.41
CA GLY A 236 -3.47 7.02 -1.25
C GLY A 236 -3.45 7.86 0.03
N VAL A 237 -4.03 7.38 1.14
CA VAL A 237 -3.93 8.04 2.46
C VAL A 237 -2.50 8.08 3.04
N GLY A 238 -1.56 7.33 2.47
CA GLY A 238 -0.15 7.31 2.89
C GLY A 238 0.23 6.18 3.86
N SER A 239 -0.71 5.36 4.35
CA SER A 239 -0.43 4.31 5.36
C SER A 239 0.60 3.28 4.89
N MET A 240 0.48 2.79 3.65
CA MET A 240 1.43 1.81 3.09
C MET A 240 2.80 2.43 2.85
N ALA A 241 2.83 3.61 2.23
CA ALA A 241 4.07 4.33 1.96
C ALA A 241 4.83 4.62 3.26
N ALA A 242 4.13 5.09 4.29
CA ALA A 242 4.70 5.35 5.61
C ALA A 242 5.14 4.06 6.31
N ALA A 243 4.40 2.95 6.17
CA ALA A 243 4.78 1.67 6.76
C ALA A 243 6.11 1.15 6.20
N VAL A 244 6.28 1.23 4.89
CA VAL A 244 7.54 0.82 4.23
C VAL A 244 8.67 1.79 4.53
N ALA A 245 8.45 3.11 4.39
CA ALA A 245 9.45 4.13 4.68
C ALA A 245 9.92 4.06 6.15
N GLY A 246 8.97 3.97 7.09
CA GLY A 246 9.28 3.88 8.51
C GLY A 246 10.04 2.61 8.89
N TYR A 247 9.70 1.46 8.29
CA TYR A 247 10.47 0.24 8.49
C TYR A 247 11.93 0.40 8.02
N PHE A 248 12.13 0.89 6.80
CA PHE A 248 13.50 1.07 6.27
C PHE A 248 14.27 2.18 7.02
N ALA A 249 13.61 3.24 7.47
CA ALA A 249 14.24 4.27 8.30
C ALA A 249 14.72 3.70 9.65
N ASN A 250 13.89 2.88 10.31
CA ASN A 250 14.28 2.19 11.55
C ASN A 250 15.36 1.10 11.31
N ALA A 251 15.29 0.37 10.19
CA ALA A 251 16.24 -0.70 9.88
C ALA A 251 17.64 -0.17 9.48
N PHE A 252 17.70 1.07 8.96
CA PHE A 252 18.93 1.70 8.47
C PHE A 252 19.06 3.16 8.96
N PRO A 253 19.10 3.39 10.29
CA PRO A 253 19.01 4.77 10.84
C PRO A 253 20.17 5.67 10.41
N GLU A 254 21.38 5.13 10.25
CA GLU A 254 22.56 5.90 9.84
C GLU A 254 22.58 6.25 8.34
N ALA A 255 21.88 5.47 7.53
CA ALA A 255 21.88 5.62 6.08
C ALA A 255 20.56 5.10 5.47
N PRO A 256 19.41 5.73 5.76
CA PRO A 256 18.14 5.30 5.18
C PRO A 256 18.17 5.44 3.65
N PRO A 257 17.37 4.62 2.94
CA PRO A 257 17.12 4.85 1.52
C PRO A 257 16.48 6.21 1.28
N ARG A 258 16.60 6.73 0.06
CA ARG A 258 15.76 7.85 -0.39
C ARG A 258 14.36 7.34 -0.69
N PHE A 259 13.34 8.01 -0.15
CA PHE A 259 11.94 7.64 -0.34
C PHE A 259 11.26 8.62 -1.29
N VAL A 260 10.72 8.09 -2.38
CA VAL A 260 9.97 8.84 -3.39
C VAL A 260 8.50 8.45 -3.28
N VAL A 261 7.66 9.39 -2.83
CA VAL A 261 6.22 9.17 -2.64
C VAL A 261 5.47 9.61 -3.89
N MET A 262 4.58 8.76 -4.40
CA MET A 262 3.85 8.98 -5.64
C MET A 262 2.35 8.84 -5.41
N GLU A 263 1.57 9.78 -5.92
CA GLU A 263 0.11 9.82 -5.81
C GLU A 263 -0.53 10.00 -7.18
N ALA A 264 -1.82 9.68 -7.29
CA ALA A 264 -2.63 10.07 -8.43
C ALA A 264 -2.78 11.60 -8.50
N ALA A 265 -2.60 12.20 -9.66
CA ALA A 265 -2.63 13.67 -9.81
C ALA A 265 -3.96 14.31 -9.38
N SER A 266 -5.06 13.57 -9.47
CA SER A 266 -6.40 13.99 -9.03
C SER A 266 -6.62 13.91 -7.51
N ALA A 267 -5.75 13.19 -6.77
CA ALA A 267 -5.92 12.88 -5.36
C ALA A 267 -4.61 13.08 -4.54
N ALA A 268 -3.75 14.00 -4.96
CA ALA A 268 -2.38 14.16 -4.46
C ALA A 268 -2.31 14.99 -3.17
N CYS A 269 -2.89 14.50 -2.08
CA CYS A 269 -2.99 15.22 -0.81
C CYS A 269 -1.63 15.36 -0.10
N LEU A 270 -0.77 14.34 -0.14
CA LEU A 270 0.57 14.38 0.43
C LEU A 270 1.48 15.34 -0.34
N TYR A 271 1.42 15.30 -1.69
CA TYR A 271 2.13 16.25 -2.55
C TYR A 271 1.72 17.69 -2.26
N GLU A 272 0.42 17.97 -2.16
CA GLU A 272 -0.06 19.32 -1.87
C GLU A 272 0.34 19.80 -0.46
N GLY A 273 0.37 18.90 0.54
CA GLY A 273 0.92 19.18 1.87
C GLY A 273 2.41 19.51 1.80
N ALA A 274 3.20 18.69 1.11
CA ALA A 274 4.63 18.91 0.93
C ALA A 274 4.95 20.21 0.16
N ARG A 275 4.14 20.54 -0.87
CA ARG A 275 4.26 21.76 -1.67
C ARG A 275 3.99 23.04 -0.85
N ARG A 276 3.12 22.97 0.16
CA ARG A 276 2.92 24.09 1.10
C ARG A 276 4.18 24.39 1.88
N GLY A 277 4.95 23.37 2.25
CA GLY A 277 6.24 23.49 2.92
C GLY A 277 6.17 23.83 4.40
N ASP A 278 4.99 24.01 4.99
CA ASP A 278 4.80 24.36 6.41
C ASP A 278 4.66 23.12 7.33
N GLY A 279 4.61 21.92 6.74
CA GLY A 279 4.44 20.66 7.44
C GLY A 279 3.00 20.31 7.81
N SER A 280 2.02 21.16 7.48
CA SER A 280 0.61 20.85 7.67
C SER A 280 0.11 19.87 6.58
N PRO A 281 -0.79 18.92 6.91
CA PRO A 281 -1.41 18.07 5.90
C PRO A 281 -2.33 18.90 5.00
N ALA A 282 -2.53 18.43 3.77
CA ALA A 282 -3.49 19.02 2.84
C ALA A 282 -4.63 18.05 2.56
N VAL A 283 -5.81 18.61 2.32
CA VAL A 283 -6.98 17.86 1.83
C VAL A 283 -7.21 18.26 0.38
N VAL A 284 -7.44 17.27 -0.48
CA VAL A 284 -7.81 17.43 -1.87
C VAL A 284 -9.24 16.93 -2.04
N GLY A 285 -10.12 17.80 -2.49
CA GLY A 285 -11.53 17.49 -2.77
C GLY A 285 -11.78 17.23 -4.26
N GLY A 286 -13.04 16.97 -4.60
CA GLY A 286 -13.50 16.69 -5.94
C GLY A 286 -13.91 15.22 -6.12
N ASP A 287 -14.00 14.76 -7.37
CA ASP A 287 -14.38 13.39 -7.70
C ASP A 287 -13.21 12.38 -7.57
N LEU A 288 -11.97 12.87 -7.41
CA LEU A 288 -10.75 12.09 -7.25
C LEU A 288 -10.56 11.02 -8.32
N ALA A 289 -11.10 11.25 -9.52
CA ALA A 289 -11.14 10.28 -10.60
C ALA A 289 -9.74 9.94 -11.11
N THR A 290 -9.40 8.66 -11.08
CA THR A 290 -8.13 8.09 -11.57
C THR A 290 -8.28 6.60 -11.86
N ILE A 291 -7.43 6.05 -12.74
CA ILE A 291 -7.33 4.59 -12.89
C ILE A 291 -6.72 3.92 -11.65
N MET A 292 -5.87 4.63 -10.92
CA MET A 292 -5.20 4.17 -9.70
C MET A 292 -6.18 4.17 -8.51
N ALA A 293 -7.23 3.36 -8.58
CA ALA A 293 -8.35 3.39 -7.64
C ALA A 293 -7.90 3.22 -6.17
N GLY A 294 -6.89 2.41 -5.91
CA GLY A 294 -6.31 2.25 -4.56
C GLY A 294 -5.58 3.49 -4.03
N LEU A 295 -5.37 4.51 -4.87
CA LEU A 295 -4.74 5.79 -4.52
C LEU A 295 -5.73 6.97 -4.54
N ALA A 296 -7.01 6.75 -4.86
CA ALA A 296 -8.03 7.78 -4.97
C ALA A 296 -8.53 8.28 -3.60
N CYS A 297 -7.63 8.86 -2.80
CA CYS A 297 -7.89 9.32 -1.44
C CYS A 297 -7.46 10.78 -1.30
N GLY A 298 -8.38 11.65 -0.89
CA GLY A 298 -8.13 13.09 -0.78
C GLY A 298 -7.62 13.55 0.59
N GLU A 299 -7.66 12.68 1.62
CA GLU A 299 -7.25 13.01 2.97
C GLU A 299 -6.09 12.11 3.43
N PRO A 300 -4.99 12.68 3.96
CA PRO A 300 -3.87 11.88 4.43
C PRO A 300 -4.17 11.24 5.78
N ASN A 301 -3.68 10.02 6.00
CA ASN A 301 -3.58 9.43 7.33
C ASN A 301 -2.60 10.25 8.18
N PRO A 302 -3.00 10.85 9.31
CA PRO A 302 -2.14 11.69 10.14
C PRO A 302 -0.90 10.94 10.68
N ILE A 303 -1.00 9.65 10.96
CA ILE A 303 0.14 8.81 11.36
C ILE A 303 1.11 8.67 10.19
N GLY A 304 0.59 8.37 9.01
CA GLY A 304 1.38 8.25 7.78
C GLY A 304 2.03 9.57 7.40
N TRP A 305 1.29 10.68 7.52
CA TRP A 305 1.82 12.01 7.25
C TRP A 305 3.00 12.38 8.16
N ASP A 306 2.90 12.11 9.47
CA ASP A 306 3.98 12.40 10.41
C ASP A 306 5.29 11.69 10.03
N ILE A 307 5.21 10.41 9.64
CA ILE A 307 6.37 9.63 9.19
C ILE A 307 6.89 10.17 7.85
N LEU A 308 6.01 10.35 6.85
CA LEU A 308 6.43 10.73 5.50
C LEU A 308 7.00 12.16 5.45
N ARG A 309 6.45 13.13 6.20
CA ARG A 309 7.02 14.48 6.26
C ARG A 309 8.42 14.49 6.87
N ASN A 310 8.75 13.52 7.74
CA ASN A 310 10.07 13.41 8.36
C ASN A 310 11.07 12.64 7.48
N HIS A 311 10.62 11.67 6.70
CA HIS A 311 11.52 10.69 6.05
C HIS A 311 11.48 10.70 4.52
N ALA A 312 10.40 11.14 3.86
CA ALA A 312 10.37 11.18 2.39
C ALA A 312 11.29 12.28 1.84
N ASP A 313 11.92 12.02 0.69
CA ASP A 313 12.78 12.96 -0.02
C ASP A 313 12.02 13.77 -1.07
N ALA A 314 11.04 13.16 -1.73
CA ALA A 314 10.23 13.80 -2.75
C ALA A 314 8.79 13.29 -2.76
N PHE A 315 7.86 14.16 -3.17
CA PHE A 315 6.45 13.86 -3.37
C PHE A 315 6.06 14.20 -4.80
N LEU A 316 5.35 13.27 -5.46
CA LEU A 316 4.98 13.36 -6.86
C LEU A 316 3.48 13.18 -7.06
N ALA A 317 2.89 14.01 -7.93
CA ALA A 317 1.52 13.87 -8.42
C ALA A 317 1.58 13.37 -9.87
N CYS A 318 1.10 12.14 -10.10
CA CYS A 318 1.29 11.38 -11.32
C CYS A 318 -0.02 11.29 -12.13
N PRO A 319 -0.02 11.71 -13.39
CA PRO A 319 -1.14 11.44 -14.31
C PRO A 319 -1.31 9.95 -14.59
N ASP A 320 -2.52 9.54 -14.94
CA ASP A 320 -2.90 8.14 -15.21
C ASP A 320 -2.02 7.43 -16.26
N TRP A 321 -1.56 8.16 -17.28
CA TRP A 321 -0.69 7.60 -18.33
C TRP A 321 0.64 7.06 -17.77
N VAL A 322 1.12 7.60 -16.64
CA VAL A 322 2.37 7.14 -15.99
C VAL A 322 2.19 5.73 -15.46
N SER A 323 1.10 5.49 -14.75
CA SER A 323 0.76 4.15 -14.27
C SER A 323 0.52 3.19 -15.46
N ALA A 324 -0.27 3.59 -16.45
CA ALA A 324 -0.54 2.79 -17.63
C ALA A 324 0.73 2.39 -18.38
N ARG A 325 1.72 3.31 -18.46
CA ARG A 325 3.05 3.01 -19.01
C ARG A 325 3.77 1.95 -18.16
N GLY A 326 3.78 2.12 -16.86
CA GLY A 326 4.39 1.15 -15.92
C GLY A 326 3.77 -0.24 -16.04
N MET A 327 2.42 -0.34 -16.14
CA MET A 327 1.72 -1.60 -16.37
C MET A 327 2.23 -2.30 -17.64
N ARG A 328 2.33 -1.58 -18.77
CA ARG A 328 2.82 -2.15 -20.02
C ARG A 328 4.28 -2.57 -19.96
N MET A 329 5.14 -1.79 -19.30
CA MET A 329 6.57 -2.12 -19.14
C MET A 329 6.78 -3.39 -18.32
N LEU A 330 6.02 -3.56 -17.24
CA LEU A 330 6.09 -4.74 -16.38
C LEU A 330 5.44 -5.98 -17.02
N ALA A 331 4.38 -5.81 -17.82
CA ALA A 331 3.69 -6.91 -18.50
C ALA A 331 4.46 -7.42 -19.74
N ALA A 332 5.24 -6.55 -20.40
CA ALA A 332 6.07 -6.87 -21.56
C ALA A 332 7.54 -6.56 -21.28
N PRO A 333 8.20 -7.38 -20.44
CA PRO A 333 9.56 -7.12 -19.97
C PRO A 333 10.58 -7.21 -21.11
N LEU A 334 11.74 -6.61 -20.89
CA LEU A 334 12.90 -6.81 -21.75
C LEU A 334 13.39 -8.25 -21.66
N ARG A 335 14.06 -8.72 -22.71
CA ARG A 335 14.57 -10.09 -22.77
C ARG A 335 15.53 -10.37 -21.61
N GLY A 336 15.19 -11.35 -20.81
CA GLY A 336 15.96 -11.76 -19.63
C GLY A 336 15.27 -11.39 -18.31
N ASP A 337 14.44 -10.38 -18.31
CA ASP A 337 13.67 -9.99 -17.13
C ASP A 337 12.36 -10.81 -16.98
N PRO A 338 11.91 -11.11 -15.78
CA PRO A 338 10.60 -11.71 -15.55
C PRO A 338 9.47 -10.70 -15.81
N ALA A 339 8.32 -11.19 -16.27
CA ALA A 339 7.10 -10.39 -16.30
C ALA A 339 6.53 -10.24 -14.89
N VAL A 340 6.01 -9.05 -14.59
CA VAL A 340 5.26 -8.75 -13.37
C VAL A 340 3.88 -8.23 -13.76
N ILE A 341 2.83 -8.96 -13.35
CA ILE A 341 1.45 -8.50 -13.55
C ILE A 341 1.11 -7.51 -12.44
N SER A 342 1.26 -6.22 -12.73
CA SER A 342 1.02 -5.13 -11.77
C SER A 342 -0.19 -4.31 -12.20
N GLY A 343 -1.13 -4.16 -11.30
CA GLY A 343 -2.31 -3.32 -11.50
C GLY A 343 -1.99 -1.82 -11.47
N GLU A 344 -3.05 -1.03 -11.62
CA GLU A 344 -2.93 0.42 -11.87
C GLU A 344 -2.22 1.16 -10.73
N SER A 345 -2.53 0.82 -9.48
CA SER A 345 -1.87 1.46 -8.33
C SER A 345 -0.43 0.95 -8.15
N GLY A 346 -0.21 -0.36 -8.38
CA GLY A 346 1.09 -1.02 -8.20
C GLY A 346 2.15 -0.58 -9.21
N ALA A 347 1.74 -0.27 -10.44
CA ALA A 347 2.64 -0.05 -11.56
C ALA A 347 3.19 1.38 -11.68
N VAL A 348 2.62 2.36 -10.95
CA VAL A 348 3.01 3.77 -11.08
C VAL A 348 4.50 3.99 -10.79
N GLY A 349 5.08 3.21 -9.87
CA GLY A 349 6.51 3.29 -9.55
C GLY A 349 7.41 3.02 -10.75
N MET A 350 7.08 2.00 -11.58
CA MET A 350 7.84 1.70 -12.79
C MET A 350 7.70 2.84 -13.83
N GLY A 351 6.48 3.36 -13.99
CA GLY A 351 6.25 4.47 -14.92
C GLY A 351 6.96 5.76 -14.52
N VAL A 352 6.98 6.09 -13.20
CA VAL A 352 7.73 7.24 -12.67
C VAL A 352 9.23 7.04 -12.86
N LEU A 353 9.76 5.89 -12.48
CA LEU A 353 11.19 5.60 -12.61
C LEU A 353 11.66 5.74 -14.07
N ALA A 354 10.90 5.18 -15.02
CA ALA A 354 11.19 5.33 -16.44
C ALA A 354 11.14 6.79 -16.90
N ALA A 355 10.15 7.57 -16.43
CA ALA A 355 10.08 8.99 -16.75
C ALA A 355 11.27 9.77 -16.18
N LEU A 356 11.69 9.51 -14.94
CA LEU A 356 12.85 10.15 -14.31
C LEU A 356 14.15 9.88 -15.08
N MET A 357 14.29 8.68 -15.63
CA MET A 357 15.53 8.29 -16.31
C MET A 357 15.57 8.68 -17.79
N GLU A 358 14.43 8.82 -18.45
CA GLU A 358 14.34 9.02 -19.91
C GLU A 358 13.81 10.41 -20.33
N ASP A 359 12.99 11.10 -19.50
CA ASP A 359 12.39 12.38 -19.85
C ASP A 359 13.26 13.56 -19.38
N PRO A 360 13.78 14.40 -20.29
CA PRO A 360 14.54 15.59 -19.92
C PRO A 360 13.79 16.55 -18.98
N ALA A 361 12.45 16.57 -19.02
CA ALA A 361 11.66 17.38 -18.09
C ALA A 361 11.78 16.95 -16.63
N CYS A 362 12.23 15.72 -16.38
CA CYS A 362 12.46 15.17 -15.05
C CYS A 362 13.93 15.24 -14.60
N ALA A 363 14.83 15.79 -15.43
CA ALA A 363 16.28 15.78 -15.18
C ALA A 363 16.65 16.42 -13.82
N ALA A 364 16.01 17.53 -13.46
CA ALA A 364 16.27 18.21 -12.18
C ALA A 364 15.90 17.33 -10.96
N LEU A 365 14.80 16.58 -11.03
CA LEU A 365 14.41 15.67 -9.97
C LEU A 365 15.34 14.45 -9.91
N LYS A 366 15.69 13.88 -11.07
CA LYS A 366 16.69 12.79 -11.16
C LYS A 366 18.01 13.17 -10.48
N GLU A 367 18.53 14.36 -10.79
CA GLU A 367 19.76 14.88 -10.19
C GLU A 367 19.62 15.08 -8.68
N ALA A 368 18.52 15.71 -8.22
CA ALA A 368 18.26 15.94 -6.81
C ALA A 368 18.13 14.63 -5.99
N LEU A 369 17.55 13.58 -6.60
CA LEU A 369 17.48 12.25 -6.00
C LEU A 369 18.81 11.48 -6.09
N GLY A 370 19.77 11.90 -6.92
CA GLY A 370 21.03 11.20 -7.13
C GLY A 370 20.88 9.85 -7.80
N LEU A 371 19.91 9.71 -8.71
CA LEU A 371 19.68 8.48 -9.49
C LEU A 371 20.77 8.32 -10.56
N ASP A 372 21.58 7.27 -10.45
CA ASP A 372 22.70 6.97 -11.33
C ASP A 372 22.96 5.45 -11.44
N GLY A 373 24.05 5.07 -12.14
CA GLY A 373 24.48 3.68 -12.33
C GLY A 373 24.90 2.92 -11.06
N ARG A 374 24.88 3.56 -9.89
CA ARG A 374 25.14 2.91 -8.58
C ARG A 374 23.85 2.75 -7.79
N SER A 375 22.75 3.26 -8.29
CA SER A 375 21.46 3.22 -7.61
C SER A 375 20.89 1.80 -7.63
N SER A 376 20.54 1.28 -6.44
CA SER A 376 19.74 0.07 -6.25
C SER A 376 18.33 0.50 -5.91
N VAL A 377 17.39 0.28 -6.83
CA VAL A 377 16.02 0.77 -6.74
C VAL A 377 15.08 -0.36 -6.37
N LEU A 378 14.23 -0.12 -5.36
CA LEU A 378 13.15 -1.01 -4.95
C LEU A 378 11.79 -0.39 -5.24
N LEU A 379 10.96 -1.12 -6.00
CA LEU A 379 9.55 -0.83 -6.26
C LEU A 379 8.66 -1.84 -5.57
N PHE A 380 7.40 -1.46 -5.34
CA PHE A 380 6.36 -2.36 -4.82
C PHE A 380 5.20 -2.45 -5.83
N SER A 381 5.00 -3.63 -6.41
CA SER A 381 3.76 -3.97 -7.12
C SER A 381 2.74 -4.41 -6.08
N THR A 382 1.91 -3.48 -5.63
CA THR A 382 1.00 -3.68 -4.50
C THR A 382 -0.25 -4.49 -4.82
N GLU A 383 -0.56 -4.64 -6.11
CA GLU A 383 -1.68 -5.43 -6.62
C GLU A 383 -1.37 -5.96 -8.01
N GLY A 384 -2.00 -7.06 -8.40
CA GLY A 384 -2.02 -7.53 -9.77
C GLY A 384 -3.24 -7.02 -10.53
N ASP A 385 -3.73 -7.80 -11.49
CA ASP A 385 -4.90 -7.53 -12.32
C ASP A 385 -6.23 -7.72 -11.56
N THR A 386 -6.42 -6.98 -10.46
CA THR A 386 -7.63 -7.07 -9.62
C THR A 386 -8.92 -6.68 -10.35
N ASP A 387 -8.79 -5.97 -11.47
CA ASP A 387 -9.80 -5.72 -12.49
C ASP A 387 -9.25 -6.20 -13.86
N PRO A 388 -9.46 -7.48 -14.22
CA PRO A 388 -8.85 -8.07 -15.42
C PRO A 388 -9.30 -7.41 -16.74
N GLU A 389 -10.52 -6.88 -16.79
CA GLU A 389 -11.04 -6.19 -17.98
C GLU A 389 -10.31 -4.85 -18.17
N ARG A 390 -10.17 -4.07 -17.12
CA ARG A 390 -9.42 -2.81 -17.15
C ARG A 390 -7.95 -3.05 -17.43
N TYR A 391 -7.34 -4.06 -16.80
CA TYR A 391 -5.95 -4.44 -17.05
C TYR A 391 -5.72 -4.71 -18.54
N ARG A 392 -6.58 -5.53 -19.17
CA ARG A 392 -6.51 -5.83 -20.61
C ARG A 392 -6.65 -4.58 -21.45
N ARG A 393 -7.64 -3.75 -21.16
CA ARG A 393 -7.86 -2.46 -21.88
C ARG A 393 -6.61 -1.56 -21.84
N ILE A 394 -5.89 -1.52 -20.72
CA ILE A 394 -4.69 -0.71 -20.58
C ILE A 394 -3.51 -1.35 -21.30
N VAL A 395 -3.26 -2.64 -21.05
CA VAL A 395 -2.04 -3.31 -21.51
C VAL A 395 -2.14 -3.72 -22.99
N TRP A 396 -3.26 -4.33 -23.41
CA TRP A 396 -3.41 -4.83 -24.79
C TRP A 396 -3.95 -3.78 -25.75
N ASP A 397 -4.97 -3.02 -25.32
CA ASP A 397 -5.63 -2.06 -26.19
C ASP A 397 -4.97 -0.67 -26.15
N GLY A 398 -3.91 -0.50 -25.35
CA GLY A 398 -3.15 0.74 -25.26
C GLY A 398 -3.90 1.89 -24.59
N GLY A 399 -4.85 1.62 -23.74
CA GLY A 399 -5.59 2.62 -22.97
C GLY A 399 -4.66 3.55 -22.19
N TYR A 400 -5.03 4.82 -22.04
CA TYR A 400 -4.25 5.88 -21.37
C TYR A 400 -2.83 6.03 -21.96
N PRO A 401 -2.69 6.28 -23.27
CA PRO A 401 -1.38 6.46 -23.90
C PRO A 401 -0.70 7.72 -23.37
N ALA A 402 0.63 7.71 -23.34
CA ALA A 402 1.40 8.95 -23.24
C ALA A 402 1.13 9.76 -24.54
N VAL A 403 0.57 10.96 -24.41
CA VAL A 403 0.29 11.81 -25.58
C VAL A 403 1.63 12.34 -26.11
N GLY A 404 2.15 11.72 -27.15
CA GLY A 404 3.44 12.02 -27.77
C GLY A 404 3.95 10.91 -28.68
N ASP A 405 3.43 9.70 -28.51
CA ASP A 405 3.79 8.52 -29.33
C ASP A 405 2.83 8.36 -30.52
N ARG A 406 2.64 9.45 -31.35
CA ARG A 406 2.02 9.37 -32.66
C ARG A 406 2.98 9.86 -33.70
#